data_27432437610354d3f00f509477f17c51
#
_entry.id   27432437610354d3f00f509477f17c51
#
_cell.length_a   1.000
_cell.length_b   1.000
_cell.length_c   1.000
_cell.angle_alpha   90.00
_cell.angle_beta   90.00
_cell.angle_gamma   90.00
#
_symmetry.space_group_name_H-M   'P 1'
#
loop_
_entity.id
_entity.type
_entity.pdbx_description
1 polymer ?
#
loop_
_entity_poly.entity_id
_entity_poly.type
_entity_poly.pdbx_seq_one_letter_code
_entity_poly.pdbx_strand_id
1 'polypeptide(L)'
;MMRLNQVKAPHRIIFLLALSLFLVSCLSWILETPSFTLREVTLNPRSFTEMQLLLGLDIQNPNRFNLTLRSFEYTIYLNNEEIGSGRLEKELLIPSSSITRVQAPVAAKFKDLGGSVISMITGNRLPYKIEGKADVKTAIGSHTFSFSNEGRL
;
A
#
# COMPACT_ATOMS: atom_id res chain seq x y z
N MET A 1 47.92 -46.79 -23.25
CA MET A 1 46.54 -47.19 -22.84
C MET A 1 46.06 -46.12 -21.83
N MET A 2 45.45 -45.09 -22.34
CA MET A 2 44.97 -43.92 -21.54
C MET A 2 43.46 -44.11 -21.27
N ARG A 3 43.09 -44.35 -20.01
CA ARG A 3 41.71 -44.43 -19.59
C ARG A 3 41.16 -43.01 -19.39
N LEU A 4 40.26 -42.59 -20.27
CA LEU A 4 39.48 -41.33 -20.11
C LEU A 4 38.52 -41.51 -18.92
N ASN A 5 38.79 -40.76 -17.88
CA ASN A 5 37.91 -40.62 -16.71
C ASN A 5 36.63 -39.94 -17.12
N GLN A 6 35.52 -40.67 -17.12
CA GLN A 6 34.17 -40.14 -17.40
C GLN A 6 33.78 -39.16 -16.30
N VAL A 7 33.74 -37.85 -16.61
CA VAL A 7 33.22 -36.81 -15.72
C VAL A 7 31.70 -36.93 -15.61
N LYS A 8 31.24 -37.66 -14.59
CA LYS A 8 29.82 -37.81 -14.22
C LYS A 8 29.31 -36.62 -13.40
N ALA A 9 29.80 -35.39 -13.67
CA ALA A 9 29.49 -34.23 -12.82
C ALA A 9 28.42 -33.25 -13.33
N PRO A 10 28.02 -33.16 -14.61
CA PRO A 10 27.17 -32.03 -15.02
C PRO A 10 25.71 -32.15 -14.56
N HIS A 11 25.19 -33.40 -14.48
CA HIS A 11 23.75 -33.60 -14.17
C HIS A 11 23.38 -33.21 -12.72
N ARG A 12 24.28 -33.46 -11.75
CA ARG A 12 24.06 -33.08 -10.34
C ARG A 12 24.11 -31.56 -10.15
N ILE A 13 25.03 -30.87 -10.85
CA ILE A 13 25.17 -29.42 -10.78
C ILE A 13 23.94 -28.75 -11.45
N ILE A 14 23.50 -29.27 -12.59
CA ILE A 14 22.30 -28.77 -13.30
C ILE A 14 21.06 -29.00 -12.43
N PHE A 15 20.95 -30.16 -11.77
CA PHE A 15 19.83 -30.45 -10.87
C PHE A 15 19.81 -29.54 -9.63
N LEU A 16 20.97 -29.26 -9.03
CA LEU A 16 21.10 -28.31 -7.91
C LEU A 16 20.80 -26.87 -8.32
N LEU A 17 21.24 -26.45 -9.51
CA LEU A 17 20.92 -25.13 -10.07
C LEU A 17 19.41 -25.00 -10.38
N ALA A 18 18.80 -26.02 -10.96
CA ALA A 18 17.36 -26.04 -11.21
C ALA A 18 16.56 -26.03 -9.90
N LEU A 19 16.99 -26.79 -8.90
CA LEU A 19 16.35 -26.81 -7.58
C LEU A 19 16.47 -25.46 -6.85
N SER A 20 17.62 -24.76 -6.97
CA SER A 20 17.81 -23.43 -6.39
C SER A 20 16.94 -22.36 -7.06
N LEU A 21 16.76 -22.44 -8.38
CA LEU A 21 15.85 -21.59 -9.13
C LEU A 21 14.38 -21.81 -8.75
N PHE A 22 13.98 -23.05 -8.49
CA PHE A 22 12.64 -23.38 -7.99
C PHE A 22 12.36 -22.82 -6.59
N LEU A 23 13.36 -22.85 -5.70
CA LEU A 23 13.21 -22.33 -4.34
C LEU A 23 13.07 -20.79 -4.31
N VAL A 24 13.71 -20.07 -5.20
CA VAL A 24 13.58 -18.60 -5.30
C VAL A 24 12.22 -18.18 -5.87
N SER A 25 11.65 -18.97 -6.79
CA SER A 25 10.34 -18.67 -7.39
C SER A 25 9.17 -18.84 -6.43
N CYS A 26 9.28 -19.67 -5.39
CA CYS A 26 8.21 -19.89 -4.40
C CYS A 26 8.08 -18.75 -3.36
N LEU A 27 9.09 -17.92 -3.19
CA LEU A 27 9.09 -16.91 -2.12
C LEU A 27 8.17 -15.71 -2.41
N SER A 28 7.96 -15.37 -3.68
CA SER A 28 7.06 -14.29 -4.10
C SER A 28 5.56 -14.63 -3.93
N TRP A 29 5.22 -15.91 -3.75
CA TRP A 29 3.85 -16.39 -3.54
C TRP A 29 3.38 -16.33 -2.08
N ILE A 30 4.29 -16.02 -1.15
CA ILE A 30 3.99 -16.09 0.30
C ILE A 30 3.41 -14.77 0.81
N LEU A 31 3.68 -13.65 0.15
CA LEU A 31 3.25 -12.32 0.59
C LEU A 31 2.28 -11.70 -0.43
N GLU A 32 1.01 -11.68 -0.06
CA GLU A 32 -0.02 -10.97 -0.80
C GLU A 32 -0.02 -9.49 -0.42
N THR A 33 -0.16 -8.62 -1.44
CA THR A 33 -0.16 -7.16 -1.25
C THR A 33 -1.37 -6.72 -0.45
N PRO A 34 -1.20 -5.96 0.64
CA PRO A 34 -2.32 -5.35 1.35
C PRO A 34 -3.10 -4.39 0.45
N SER A 35 -4.42 -4.34 0.62
CA SER A 35 -5.26 -3.37 -0.09
C SER A 35 -5.64 -2.20 0.81
N PHE A 36 -5.77 -1.02 0.20
CA PHE A 36 -6.11 0.23 0.87
C PHE A 36 -7.36 0.81 0.22
N THR A 37 -8.43 0.95 0.98
CA THR A 37 -9.71 1.46 0.48
C THR A 37 -10.13 2.69 1.27
N LEU A 38 -10.37 3.81 0.58
CA LEU A 38 -10.93 5.02 1.18
C LEU A 38 -12.42 4.79 1.47
N ARG A 39 -12.82 5.03 2.72
CA ARG A 39 -14.22 4.88 3.17
C ARG A 39 -14.88 6.20 3.49
N GLU A 40 -14.10 7.13 4.01
CA GLU A 40 -14.62 8.37 4.54
C GLU A 40 -13.61 9.49 4.37
N VAL A 41 -14.10 10.69 4.11
CA VAL A 41 -13.32 11.94 4.16
C VAL A 41 -14.04 12.90 5.07
N THR A 42 -13.41 13.23 6.18
CA THR A 42 -13.94 14.23 7.13
C THR A 42 -13.18 15.54 6.97
N LEU A 43 -13.94 16.62 6.81
CA LEU A 43 -13.40 17.98 6.71
C LEU A 43 -13.27 18.59 8.10
N ASN A 44 -12.06 19.00 8.46
CA ASN A 44 -11.79 19.62 9.75
C ASN A 44 -11.11 20.99 9.55
N PRO A 45 -11.87 22.10 9.58
CA PRO A 45 -11.31 23.44 9.43
C PRO A 45 -10.32 23.75 10.55
N ARG A 46 -9.11 24.19 10.20
CA ARG A 46 -8.06 24.58 11.14
C ARG A 46 -7.96 26.10 11.27
N SER A 47 -8.17 26.82 10.16
CA SER A 47 -8.18 28.28 10.10
C SER A 47 -9.04 28.75 8.92
N PHE A 48 -9.08 30.06 8.67
CA PHE A 48 -9.78 30.63 7.50
C PHE A 48 -9.11 30.23 6.14
N THR A 49 -7.87 29.78 6.15
CA THR A 49 -7.10 29.45 4.94
C THR A 49 -6.67 28.00 4.89
N GLU A 50 -6.78 27.28 5.99
CA GLU A 50 -6.28 25.90 6.11
C GLU A 50 -7.38 24.94 6.55
N MET A 51 -7.39 23.78 5.91
CA MET A 51 -8.29 22.68 6.21
C MET A 51 -7.47 21.41 6.40
N GLN A 52 -7.82 20.63 7.39
CA GLN A 52 -7.33 19.27 7.54
C GLN A 52 -8.39 18.30 7.05
N LEU A 53 -8.01 17.44 6.10
CA LEU A 53 -8.83 16.31 5.73
C LEU A 53 -8.39 15.11 6.60
N LEU A 54 -9.35 14.37 7.13
CA LEU A 54 -9.11 13.09 7.78
C LEU A 54 -9.67 12.01 6.87
N LEU A 55 -8.78 11.19 6.33
CA LEU A 55 -9.14 10.07 5.48
C LEU A 55 -9.36 8.83 6.35
N GLY A 56 -10.56 8.28 6.35
CA GLY A 56 -10.85 6.96 6.93
C GLY A 56 -10.49 5.87 5.93
N LEU A 57 -9.38 5.18 6.16
CA LEU A 57 -8.87 4.12 5.29
C LEU A 57 -9.08 2.76 5.93
N ASP A 58 -9.63 1.81 5.17
CA ASP A 58 -9.62 0.40 5.52
C ASP A 58 -8.40 -0.25 4.87
N ILE A 59 -7.53 -0.83 5.68
CA ILE A 59 -6.35 -1.59 5.24
C ILE A 59 -6.66 -3.06 5.45
N GLN A 60 -6.77 -3.81 4.37
CA GLN A 60 -7.02 -5.24 4.38
C GLN A 60 -5.70 -6.00 4.28
N ASN A 61 -5.45 -6.91 5.23
CA ASN A 61 -4.38 -7.87 5.19
C ASN A 61 -4.91 -9.22 4.67
N PRO A 62 -4.62 -9.61 3.43
CA PRO A 62 -5.04 -10.92 2.91
C PRO A 62 -4.21 -12.07 3.44
N ASN A 63 -3.05 -11.77 4.06
CA ASN A 63 -2.10 -12.77 4.51
C ASN A 63 -2.55 -13.48 5.80
N ARG A 64 -2.13 -14.73 5.95
CA ARG A 64 -2.39 -15.55 7.17
C ARG A 64 -1.46 -15.24 8.34
N PHE A 65 -0.71 -14.14 8.25
CA PHE A 65 0.18 -13.66 9.30
C PHE A 65 0.02 -12.16 9.48
N ASN A 66 0.44 -11.66 10.64
CA ASN A 66 0.34 -10.24 10.96
C ASN A 66 1.32 -9.42 10.13
N LEU A 67 0.89 -8.23 9.74
CA LEU A 67 1.71 -7.20 9.11
C LEU A 67 1.88 -6.04 10.10
N THR A 68 3.05 -5.40 10.09
CA THR A 68 3.25 -4.13 10.80
C THR A 68 3.51 -3.04 9.77
N LEU A 69 2.55 -2.14 9.60
CA LEU A 69 2.71 -0.94 8.79
C LEU A 69 3.63 0.02 9.54
N ARG A 70 4.80 0.35 8.98
CA ARG A 70 5.79 1.25 9.60
C ARG A 70 5.63 2.67 9.15
N SER A 71 5.39 2.86 7.87
CA SER A 71 5.10 4.16 7.29
C SER A 71 4.13 4.02 6.12
N PHE A 72 3.40 5.09 5.88
CA PHE A 72 2.39 5.15 4.83
C PHE A 72 2.40 6.57 4.25
N GLU A 73 2.88 6.69 3.02
CA GLU A 73 2.87 7.93 2.25
C GLU A 73 1.76 7.85 1.23
N TYR A 74 0.99 8.93 1.10
CA TYR A 74 -0.16 8.93 0.21
C TYR A 74 -0.44 10.32 -0.37
N THR A 75 -1.04 10.32 -1.56
CA THR A 75 -1.59 11.49 -2.23
C THR A 75 -3.05 11.22 -2.54
N ILE A 76 -3.91 12.20 -2.29
CA ILE A 76 -5.34 12.13 -2.57
C ILE A 76 -5.71 13.07 -3.71
N TYR A 77 -6.50 12.55 -4.63
CA TYR A 77 -7.09 13.27 -5.74
C TYR A 77 -8.61 13.21 -5.62
N LEU A 78 -9.28 14.32 -5.83
CA LEU A 78 -10.73 14.43 -5.98
C LEU A 78 -11.04 15.04 -7.33
N ASN A 79 -11.92 14.40 -8.09
CA ASN A 79 -12.27 14.84 -9.44
C ASN A 79 -11.03 15.04 -10.35
N ASN A 80 -10.02 14.17 -10.22
CA ASN A 80 -8.71 14.23 -10.90
C ASN A 80 -7.80 15.42 -10.51
N GLU A 81 -8.16 16.19 -9.50
CA GLU A 81 -7.33 17.26 -8.95
C GLU A 81 -6.62 16.77 -7.70
N GLU A 82 -5.31 17.02 -7.58
CA GLU A 82 -4.56 16.75 -6.36
C GLU A 82 -5.02 17.68 -5.25
N ILE A 83 -5.53 17.10 -4.17
CA ILE A 83 -6.03 17.84 -3.01
C ILE A 83 -4.95 17.99 -1.95
N GLY A 84 -4.06 17.01 -1.87
CA GLY A 84 -2.95 17.04 -0.94
C GLY A 84 -2.33 15.69 -0.73
N SER A 85 -1.30 15.69 0.09
CA SER A 85 -0.56 14.48 0.45
C SER A 85 -0.39 14.39 1.95
N GLY A 86 -0.08 13.20 2.43
CA GLY A 86 0.17 12.97 3.83
C GLY A 86 1.15 11.84 4.04
N ARG A 87 1.64 11.77 5.29
CA ARG A 87 2.49 10.68 5.75
C ARG A 87 2.10 10.28 7.16
N LEU A 88 1.97 8.99 7.38
CA LEU A 88 1.77 8.40 8.69
C LEU A 88 3.02 7.61 9.06
N GLU A 89 3.71 8.03 10.12
CA GLU A 89 4.94 7.38 10.62
C GLU A 89 4.68 6.61 11.93
N LYS A 90 3.46 6.19 12.16
CA LYS A 90 3.10 5.42 13.35
C LYS A 90 3.04 3.95 13.00
N GLU A 91 3.82 3.13 13.71
CA GLU A 91 3.71 1.69 13.57
C GLU A 91 2.29 1.22 13.94
N LEU A 92 1.69 0.47 13.04
CA LEU A 92 0.35 -0.07 13.18
C LEU A 92 0.37 -1.56 12.89
N LEU A 93 -0.11 -2.36 13.85
CA LEU A 93 -0.32 -3.79 13.64
C LEU A 93 -1.60 -4.01 12.83
N ILE A 94 -1.48 -4.76 11.76
CA ILE A 94 -2.60 -5.22 10.94
C ILE A 94 -2.67 -6.74 11.08
N PRO A 95 -3.62 -7.28 11.86
CA PRO A 95 -3.71 -8.70 12.14
C PRO A 95 -3.92 -9.52 10.86
N SER A 96 -3.59 -10.80 10.93
CA SER A 96 -3.79 -11.75 9.82
C SER A 96 -5.24 -11.80 9.38
N SER A 97 -5.48 -11.88 8.07
CA SER A 97 -6.82 -12.04 7.46
C SER A 97 -7.86 -11.05 7.99
N SER A 98 -7.45 -9.81 8.27
CA SER A 98 -8.30 -8.79 8.89
C SER A 98 -8.30 -7.46 8.14
N ILE A 99 -9.25 -6.61 8.50
CA ILE A 99 -9.32 -5.22 8.06
C ILE A 99 -9.06 -4.34 9.27
N THR A 100 -8.12 -3.40 9.14
CA THR A 100 -7.81 -2.41 10.18
C THR A 100 -8.16 -1.02 9.64
N ARG A 101 -8.96 -0.27 10.40
CA ARG A 101 -9.30 1.11 10.04
C ARG A 101 -8.28 2.09 10.61
N VAL A 102 -7.83 3.01 9.76
CA VAL A 102 -6.84 4.04 10.07
C VAL A 102 -7.36 5.40 9.67
N GLN A 103 -7.09 6.41 10.49
CA GLN A 103 -7.30 7.80 10.11
C GLN A 103 -5.99 8.41 9.65
N ALA A 104 -5.96 8.90 8.42
CA ALA A 104 -4.80 9.48 7.78
C ALA A 104 -5.04 10.99 7.53
N PRO A 105 -4.28 11.90 8.19
CA PRO A 105 -4.49 13.33 8.03
C PRO A 105 -3.84 13.87 6.76
N VAL A 106 -4.56 14.70 6.02
CA VAL A 106 -4.04 15.46 4.87
C VAL A 106 -4.17 16.94 5.16
N ALA A 107 -3.08 17.67 5.05
CA ALA A 107 -3.12 19.14 5.07
C ALA A 107 -3.50 19.65 3.67
N ALA A 108 -4.58 20.40 3.58
CA ALA A 108 -5.04 21.02 2.34
C ALA A 108 -5.30 22.52 2.56
N LYS A 109 -5.08 23.33 1.52
CA LYS A 109 -5.45 24.76 1.54
C LYS A 109 -6.79 24.94 0.86
N PHE A 110 -7.62 25.82 1.39
CA PHE A 110 -8.93 26.11 0.80
C PHE A 110 -8.88 26.46 -0.69
N LYS A 111 -7.83 27.19 -1.12
CA LYS A 111 -7.63 27.55 -2.52
C LYS A 111 -7.43 26.34 -3.46
N ASP A 112 -6.90 25.25 -2.92
CA ASP A 112 -6.59 24.05 -3.69
C ASP A 112 -7.80 23.09 -3.75
N LEU A 113 -8.82 23.35 -2.93
CA LEU A 113 -10.03 22.52 -2.85
C LEU A 113 -11.13 22.94 -3.86
N GLY A 114 -11.08 24.16 -4.38
CA GLY A 114 -11.92 24.65 -5.48
C GLY A 114 -13.38 24.20 -5.45
N GLY A 115 -13.89 23.81 -6.61
CA GLY A 115 -15.24 23.28 -6.78
C GLY A 115 -15.48 21.90 -6.13
N SER A 116 -14.41 21.14 -5.86
CA SER A 116 -14.49 19.81 -5.26
C SER A 116 -15.07 19.84 -3.85
N VAL A 117 -14.71 20.85 -3.03
CA VAL A 117 -15.27 21.01 -1.67
C VAL A 117 -16.76 21.35 -1.71
N ILE A 118 -17.16 22.26 -2.61
CA ILE A 118 -18.57 22.62 -2.77
C ILE A 118 -19.37 21.38 -3.16
N SER A 119 -18.85 20.56 -4.06
CA SER A 119 -19.49 19.32 -4.48
C SER A 119 -19.59 18.29 -3.35
N MET A 120 -18.58 18.18 -2.47
CA MET A 120 -18.65 17.33 -1.28
C MET A 120 -19.71 17.80 -0.28
N ILE A 121 -19.79 19.11 -0.02
CA ILE A 121 -20.77 19.69 0.90
C ILE A 121 -22.19 19.55 0.35
N THR A 122 -22.36 19.58 -0.97
CA THR A 122 -23.67 19.43 -1.64
C THR A 122 -24.09 17.97 -1.82
N GLY A 123 -23.30 17.01 -1.31
CA GLY A 123 -23.64 15.57 -1.35
C GLY A 123 -23.48 14.91 -2.72
N ASN A 124 -22.77 15.54 -3.65
CA ASN A 124 -22.46 14.92 -4.92
C ASN A 124 -21.38 13.86 -4.73
N ARG A 125 -21.62 12.69 -5.31
CA ARG A 125 -20.63 11.60 -5.32
C ARG A 125 -19.44 11.97 -6.21
N LEU A 126 -18.33 12.33 -5.59
CA LEU A 126 -17.10 12.67 -6.29
C LEU A 126 -16.23 11.44 -6.55
N PRO A 127 -15.68 11.32 -7.76
CA PRO A 127 -14.62 10.34 -7.98
C PRO A 127 -13.38 10.73 -7.17
N TYR A 128 -12.81 9.74 -6.48
CA TYR A 128 -11.56 9.88 -5.78
C TYR A 128 -10.52 8.90 -6.32
N LYS A 129 -9.26 9.27 -6.18
CA LYS A 129 -8.11 8.39 -6.29
C LYS A 129 -7.19 8.64 -5.11
N ILE A 130 -6.73 7.58 -4.49
CA ILE A 130 -5.65 7.60 -3.50
C ILE A 130 -4.53 6.71 -3.99
N GLU A 131 -3.31 7.22 -3.98
CA GLU A 131 -2.13 6.46 -4.36
C GLU A 131 -0.98 6.76 -3.41
N GLY A 132 -0.03 5.83 -3.29
CA GLY A 132 1.10 6.01 -2.41
C GLY A 132 1.97 4.78 -2.24
N LYS A 133 2.72 4.80 -1.14
CA LYS A 133 3.63 3.73 -0.76
C LYS A 133 3.45 3.37 0.70
N ALA A 134 3.46 2.10 1.00
CA ALA A 134 3.39 1.55 2.35
C ALA A 134 4.65 0.72 2.64
N ASP A 135 5.37 1.04 3.71
CA ASP A 135 6.46 0.20 4.22
C ASP A 135 5.89 -0.75 5.28
N VAL A 136 5.94 -2.03 4.97
CA VAL A 136 5.35 -3.09 5.79
C VAL A 136 6.42 -4.05 6.24
N LYS A 137 6.50 -4.25 7.55
CA LYS A 137 7.35 -5.27 8.18
C LYS A 137 6.57 -6.57 8.38
N THR A 138 7.20 -7.66 8.02
CA THR A 138 6.71 -9.03 8.20
C THR A 138 7.70 -9.86 9.00
N ALA A 139 7.37 -11.11 9.32
CA ALA A 139 8.30 -12.04 9.96
C ALA A 139 9.54 -12.36 9.09
N ILE A 140 9.43 -12.18 7.77
CA ILE A 140 10.49 -12.50 6.79
C ILE A 140 11.23 -11.25 6.27
N GLY A 141 10.93 -10.05 6.79
CA GLY A 141 11.59 -8.80 6.41
C GLY A 141 10.63 -7.64 6.17
N SER A 142 11.17 -6.51 5.70
CA SER A 142 10.41 -5.33 5.33
C SER A 142 10.24 -5.24 3.82
N HIS A 143 9.04 -4.85 3.39
CA HIS A 143 8.67 -4.71 1.99
C HIS A 143 7.94 -3.39 1.77
N THR A 144 8.26 -2.69 0.68
CA THR A 144 7.54 -1.49 0.28
C THR A 144 6.56 -1.83 -0.83
N PHE A 145 5.28 -1.55 -0.60
CA PHE A 145 4.20 -1.73 -1.57
C PHE A 145 3.75 -0.38 -2.10
N SER A 146 3.65 -0.26 -3.42
CA SER A 146 2.91 0.83 -4.05
C SER A 146 1.44 0.42 -4.14
N PHE A 147 0.53 1.34 -3.87
CA PHE A 147 -0.90 1.09 -3.99
C PHE A 147 -1.56 2.24 -4.75
N SER A 148 -2.68 1.92 -5.37
CA SER A 148 -3.61 2.87 -5.97
C SER A 148 -5.01 2.32 -5.78
N ASN A 149 -5.92 3.17 -5.34
CA ASN A 149 -7.34 2.84 -5.20
C ASN A 149 -8.19 4.00 -5.69
N GLU A 150 -9.19 3.69 -6.48
CA GLU A 150 -10.14 4.65 -7.06
C GLU A 150 -11.56 4.26 -6.68
N GLY A 151 -12.42 5.24 -6.54
CA GLY A 151 -13.82 5.03 -6.21
C GLY A 151 -14.63 6.31 -6.26
N ARG A 152 -15.79 6.28 -5.58
CA ARG A 152 -16.65 7.45 -5.40
C ARG A 152 -17.04 7.57 -3.93
N LEU A 153 -16.93 8.78 -3.42
CA LEU A 153 -17.35 9.16 -2.06
C LEU A 153 -18.87 9.32 -1.98
#